data_b2a0cefc12cc8af53b5bf6fa6cca0fc9
#
_entry.id   b2a0cefc12cc8af53b5bf6fa6cca0fc9
#
_cell.length_a   1.000
_cell.length_b   1.000
_cell.length_c   1.000
_cell.angle_alpha   90.00
_cell.angle_beta   90.00
_cell.angle_gamma   90.00
#
_symmetry.space_group_name_H-M   'P 1'
#
loop_
_entity.id
_entity.type
_entity.pdbx_description
1 polymer ?
#
loop_
_entity_poly.entity_id
_entity_poly.type
_entity_poly.pdbx_seq_one_letter_code
_entity_poly.pdbx_strand_id
1 'polypeptide(L)'
;MSLQYFRELFHYLRFSYNKRGLYLTLKLFYLKFDNIFFDLRYGIDSSQNVSLDKLNFQITNKTEGVEYGTIAPYFIQKILELVKFDTSDIFVDLGCGKGRVLLIASKFNFKKVIGIEFSPELYLIAQNNIGNCLSNNHFITEKINIIQKDVLEYVFNHHETVFYLYNPFSNKILIMICDQIKGSLIINPRRIIIIYVNPRFPEILIDKGFKQIMKYDLINKKCFVFSNQVQN
;
A
#
# COMPACT_ATOMS: atom_id res chain seq x y z
N MET A 1 21.70 10.25 -15.96
CA MET A 1 21.47 8.79 -15.93
C MET A 1 22.76 8.11 -16.33
N SER A 2 23.41 7.32 -15.48
CA SER A 2 24.75 6.80 -15.71
C SER A 2 24.76 5.62 -16.71
N LEU A 3 25.92 5.44 -17.42
CA LEU A 3 26.16 4.30 -18.34
C LEU A 3 25.94 2.94 -17.65
N GLN A 4 26.22 2.88 -16.35
CA GLN A 4 25.99 1.72 -15.49
C GLN A 4 24.52 1.36 -15.38
N TYR A 5 23.62 2.36 -15.23
CA TYR A 5 22.18 2.15 -15.19
C TYR A 5 21.64 1.54 -16.49
N PHE A 6 22.14 1.98 -17.65
CA PHE A 6 21.77 1.40 -18.95
C PHE A 6 22.24 -0.05 -19.10
N ARG A 7 23.44 -0.38 -18.61
CA ARG A 7 23.94 -1.78 -18.63
C ARG A 7 23.09 -2.69 -17.76
N GLU A 8 22.75 -2.28 -16.55
CA GLU A 8 21.90 -3.04 -15.64
C GLU A 8 20.49 -3.22 -16.21
N LEU A 9 19.93 -2.17 -16.82
CA LEU A 9 18.63 -2.22 -17.46
C LEU A 9 18.63 -3.18 -18.66
N PHE A 10 19.68 -3.14 -19.48
CA PHE A 10 19.82 -4.04 -20.64
C PHE A 10 19.99 -5.51 -20.20
N HIS A 11 20.80 -5.76 -19.19
CA HIS A 11 20.93 -7.09 -18.58
C HIS A 11 19.59 -7.61 -18.03
N TYR A 12 18.86 -6.77 -17.33
CA TYR A 12 17.52 -7.11 -16.82
C TYR A 12 16.54 -7.44 -17.96
N LEU A 13 16.51 -6.64 -19.02
CA LEU A 13 15.64 -6.86 -20.16
C LEU A 13 15.97 -8.18 -20.88
N ARG A 14 17.26 -8.44 -21.13
CA ARG A 14 17.73 -9.69 -21.76
C ARG A 14 17.38 -10.91 -20.90
N PHE A 15 17.64 -10.85 -19.60
CA PHE A 15 17.31 -11.93 -18.66
C PHE A 15 15.79 -12.17 -18.60
N SER A 16 15.01 -11.11 -18.51
CA SER A 16 13.55 -11.18 -18.46
C SER A 16 12.97 -11.73 -19.76
N TYR A 17 13.50 -11.30 -20.91
CA TYR A 17 13.10 -11.80 -22.24
C TYR A 17 13.32 -13.31 -22.36
N ASN A 18 14.52 -13.78 -22.02
CA ASN A 18 14.87 -15.19 -22.09
C ASN A 18 14.03 -16.08 -21.17
N LYS A 19 13.63 -15.57 -20.02
CA LYS A 19 12.88 -16.31 -19.00
C LYS A 19 11.36 -16.23 -19.16
N ARG A 20 10.82 -15.13 -19.69
CA ARG A 20 9.39 -14.77 -19.60
C ARG A 20 8.74 -14.38 -20.93
N GLY A 21 9.51 -14.24 -21.99
CA GLY A 21 9.06 -13.80 -23.31
C GLY A 21 8.90 -12.27 -23.44
N LEU A 22 8.73 -11.83 -24.69
CA LEU A 22 8.72 -10.40 -25.04
C LEU A 22 7.59 -9.62 -24.36
N TYR A 23 6.36 -10.12 -24.41
CA TYR A 23 5.20 -9.44 -23.86
C TYR A 23 5.34 -9.12 -22.37
N LEU A 24 5.75 -10.13 -21.59
CA LEU A 24 5.90 -9.97 -20.14
C LEU A 24 7.08 -9.05 -19.80
N THR A 25 8.16 -9.11 -20.60
CA THR A 25 9.32 -8.22 -20.45
C THR A 25 8.95 -6.76 -20.70
N LEU A 26 8.23 -6.46 -21.77
CA LEU A 26 7.76 -5.11 -22.09
C LEU A 26 6.82 -4.57 -21.00
N LYS A 27 5.94 -5.43 -20.49
CA LYS A 27 5.01 -5.05 -19.42
C LYS A 27 5.72 -4.76 -18.09
N LEU A 28 6.72 -5.55 -17.73
CA LEU A 28 7.55 -5.29 -16.54
C LEU A 28 8.41 -4.02 -16.69
N PHE A 29 8.91 -3.77 -17.89
CA PHE A 29 9.61 -2.54 -18.21
C PHE A 29 8.70 -1.33 -18.07
N TYR A 30 7.50 -1.38 -18.62
CA TYR A 30 6.49 -0.33 -18.46
C TYR A 30 6.21 -0.02 -16.98
N LEU A 31 6.02 -1.05 -16.14
CA LEU A 31 5.76 -0.87 -14.72
C LEU A 31 6.95 -0.27 -13.95
N LYS A 32 8.17 -0.63 -14.35
CA LYS A 32 9.38 -0.02 -13.78
C LYS A 32 9.48 1.45 -14.18
N PHE A 33 9.15 1.77 -15.43
CA PHE A 33 9.11 3.14 -15.94
C PHE A 33 8.00 3.96 -15.26
N ASP A 34 6.81 3.39 -15.08
CA ASP A 34 5.69 4.01 -14.37
C ASP A 34 6.07 4.45 -12.95
N ASN A 35 6.84 3.62 -12.22
CA ASN A 35 7.36 3.99 -10.90
C ASN A 35 8.24 5.24 -10.93
N ILE A 36 9.22 5.27 -11.83
CA ILE A 36 10.20 6.37 -11.94
C ILE A 36 9.51 7.62 -12.47
N PHE A 37 8.66 7.46 -13.50
CA PHE A 37 7.94 8.58 -14.11
C PHE A 37 6.97 9.25 -13.12
N PHE A 38 6.31 8.46 -12.27
CA PHE A 38 5.45 8.99 -11.22
C PHE A 38 6.25 9.88 -10.24
N ASP A 39 7.39 9.39 -9.76
CA ASP A 39 8.23 10.16 -8.84
C ASP A 39 8.77 11.44 -9.49
N LEU A 40 9.29 11.34 -10.72
CA LEU A 40 9.79 12.51 -11.46
C LEU A 40 8.70 13.55 -11.76
N ARG A 41 7.52 13.08 -12.16
CA ARG A 41 6.39 13.94 -12.50
C ARG A 41 5.91 14.78 -11.31
N TYR A 42 5.94 14.21 -10.11
CA TYR A 42 5.38 14.84 -8.93
C TYR A 42 6.44 15.36 -7.95
N GLY A 43 7.73 15.20 -8.28
CA GLY A 43 8.83 15.66 -7.43
C GLY A 43 8.90 14.93 -6.08
N ILE A 44 8.61 13.63 -6.07
CA ILE A 44 8.58 12.80 -4.86
C ILE A 44 9.63 11.69 -4.89
N ASP A 45 9.95 11.16 -3.72
CA ASP A 45 10.78 9.95 -3.54
C ASP A 45 9.91 8.82 -3.00
N SER A 46 9.37 7.99 -3.90
CA SER A 46 8.55 6.86 -3.48
C SER A 46 8.87 5.54 -4.16
N SER A 47 9.74 5.53 -5.18
CA SER A 47 10.04 4.34 -5.99
C SER A 47 11.18 3.49 -5.45
N GLN A 48 12.09 4.05 -4.64
CA GLN A 48 13.25 3.32 -4.15
C GLN A 48 12.88 2.47 -2.93
N ASN A 49 13.27 1.19 -2.97
CA ASN A 49 13.18 0.31 -1.82
C ASN A 49 14.17 0.76 -0.74
N VAL A 50 13.78 0.63 0.52
CA VAL A 50 14.64 0.88 1.67
C VAL A 50 14.72 -0.42 2.45
N SER A 51 15.94 -0.95 2.62
CA SER A 51 16.15 -2.14 3.45
C SER A 51 16.06 -1.76 4.93
N LEU A 52 15.55 -2.67 5.76
CA LEU A 52 15.39 -2.46 7.20
C LEU A 52 16.73 -2.14 7.91
N ASP A 53 17.85 -2.65 7.39
CA ASP A 53 19.18 -2.39 7.94
C ASP A 53 19.63 -0.93 7.82
N LYS A 54 19.05 -0.18 6.88
CA LYS A 54 19.31 1.24 6.66
C LYS A 54 18.41 2.16 7.49
N LEU A 55 17.39 1.60 8.10
CA LEU A 55 16.46 2.33 8.95
C LEU A 55 16.97 2.24 10.38
N ASN A 56 17.40 3.39 10.95
CA ASN A 56 17.98 3.49 12.29
C ASN A 56 16.89 3.42 13.38
N PHE A 57 16.35 2.24 13.67
CA PHE A 57 15.49 2.12 14.84
C PHE A 57 15.86 0.97 15.76
N GLN A 58 15.77 1.26 17.05
CA GLN A 58 15.77 0.26 18.10
C GLN A 58 14.41 -0.42 18.10
N ILE A 59 14.26 -1.50 17.33
CA ILE A 59 13.02 -2.28 17.36
C ILE A 59 13.25 -3.51 18.22
N THR A 60 12.47 -3.63 19.24
CA THR A 60 12.27 -4.89 20.00
C THR A 60 11.72 -6.01 19.11
N ASN A 61 11.17 -5.70 17.93
CA ASN A 61 10.52 -6.63 16.98
C ASN A 61 11.08 -6.54 15.54
N LYS A 62 12.40 -6.29 15.36
CA LYS A 62 13.07 -6.26 14.03
C LYS A 62 12.78 -7.50 13.15
N THR A 63 12.48 -8.62 13.77
CA THR A 63 12.22 -9.90 13.10
C THR A 63 10.84 -10.00 12.44
N GLU A 64 9.92 -9.07 12.72
CA GLU A 64 8.53 -9.14 12.25
C GLU A 64 8.18 -8.10 11.17
N GLY A 65 9.05 -7.11 10.91
CA GLY A 65 8.88 -6.13 9.82
C GLY A 65 9.41 -6.66 8.49
N VAL A 66 8.78 -6.24 7.41
CA VAL A 66 9.20 -6.54 6.03
C VAL A 66 9.83 -5.29 5.42
N GLU A 67 10.84 -5.46 4.55
CA GLU A 67 11.44 -4.36 3.79
C GLU A 67 10.36 -3.48 3.14
N TYR A 68 10.60 -2.16 3.15
CA TYR A 68 9.77 -1.25 2.36
C TYR A 68 9.83 -1.65 0.89
N GLY A 69 8.70 -2.10 0.38
CA GLY A 69 8.51 -2.45 -1.01
C GLY A 69 7.49 -1.55 -1.67
N THR A 70 7.66 -1.29 -2.96
CA THR A 70 6.72 -0.48 -3.72
C THR A 70 5.87 -1.31 -4.67
N ILE A 71 4.68 -0.83 -4.95
CA ILE A 71 3.85 -1.29 -6.05
C ILE A 71 3.71 -0.17 -7.07
N ALA A 72 3.69 -0.51 -8.36
CA ALA A 72 3.57 0.49 -9.42
C ALA A 72 2.27 1.31 -9.27
N PRO A 73 2.31 2.64 -9.47
CA PRO A 73 1.16 3.54 -9.38
C PRO A 73 -0.05 3.05 -10.17
N TYR A 74 0.18 2.55 -11.37
CA TYR A 74 -0.85 1.94 -12.22
C TYR A 74 -1.67 0.85 -11.51
N PHE A 75 -1.01 -0.03 -10.76
CA PHE A 75 -1.72 -1.11 -10.05
C PHE A 75 -2.52 -0.60 -8.86
N ILE A 76 -1.98 0.36 -8.10
CA ILE A 76 -2.71 0.98 -6.98
C ILE A 76 -3.99 1.61 -7.52
N GLN A 77 -3.86 2.44 -8.56
CA GLN A 77 -5.01 3.09 -9.19
C GLN A 77 -6.02 2.05 -9.70
N LYS A 78 -5.54 1.02 -10.40
CA LYS A 78 -6.40 -0.02 -10.97
C LYS A 78 -7.16 -0.82 -9.91
N ILE A 79 -6.53 -1.16 -8.79
CA ILE A 79 -7.18 -1.83 -7.66
C ILE A 79 -8.28 -0.93 -7.08
N LEU A 80 -7.98 0.35 -6.85
CA LEU A 80 -8.95 1.30 -6.29
C LEU A 80 -10.11 1.60 -7.24
N GLU A 81 -9.91 1.56 -8.56
CA GLU A 81 -10.98 1.69 -9.56
C GLU A 81 -11.93 0.48 -9.58
N LEU A 82 -11.43 -0.72 -9.27
CA LEU A 82 -12.21 -1.96 -9.30
C LEU A 82 -13.10 -2.15 -8.06
N VAL A 83 -12.74 -1.52 -6.95
CA VAL A 83 -13.48 -1.63 -5.69
C VAL A 83 -14.48 -0.49 -5.58
N LYS A 84 -15.73 -0.81 -5.23
CA LYS A 84 -16.77 0.21 -5.00
C LYS A 84 -16.61 0.81 -3.62
N PHE A 85 -16.45 2.12 -3.57
CA PHE A 85 -16.35 2.91 -2.34
C PHE A 85 -17.51 3.90 -2.23
N ASP A 86 -17.87 4.23 -0.99
CA ASP A 86 -18.82 5.29 -0.69
C ASP A 86 -18.08 6.59 -0.34
N THR A 87 -18.71 7.74 -0.57
CA THR A 87 -18.11 9.06 -0.24
C THR A 87 -17.88 9.27 1.26
N SER A 88 -18.51 8.47 2.09
CA SER A 88 -18.31 8.44 3.54
C SER A 88 -17.15 7.56 3.99
N ASP A 89 -16.60 6.73 3.08
CA ASP A 89 -15.51 5.80 3.42
C ASP A 89 -14.25 6.56 3.85
N ILE A 90 -13.60 6.03 4.89
CA ILE A 90 -12.29 6.46 5.36
C ILE A 90 -11.29 5.36 5.00
N PHE A 91 -10.30 5.76 4.20
CA PHE A 91 -9.21 4.88 3.76
C PHE A 91 -8.05 4.92 4.75
N VAL A 92 -7.54 3.75 5.14
CA VAL A 92 -6.40 3.59 6.06
C VAL A 92 -5.35 2.69 5.43
N ASP A 93 -4.14 3.22 5.21
CA ASP A 93 -2.98 2.46 4.74
C ASP A 93 -2.13 2.02 5.93
N LEU A 94 -2.07 0.72 6.16
CA LEU A 94 -1.36 0.09 7.27
C LEU A 94 0.09 -0.20 6.89
N GLY A 95 1.02 0.64 7.31
CA GLY A 95 2.40 0.68 6.86
C GLY A 95 2.53 1.48 5.57
N CYS A 96 2.18 2.76 5.61
CA CYS A 96 2.09 3.58 4.39
C CYS A 96 3.45 3.92 3.77
N GLY A 97 4.56 3.62 4.46
CA GLY A 97 5.90 3.85 3.97
C GLY A 97 6.11 5.30 3.55
N LYS A 98 6.54 5.51 2.31
CA LYS A 98 6.79 6.83 1.73
C LYS A 98 5.53 7.57 1.22
N GLY A 99 4.32 7.07 1.49
CA GLY A 99 3.04 7.77 1.25
C GLY A 99 2.49 7.71 -0.17
N ARG A 100 3.06 6.90 -1.08
CA ARG A 100 2.58 6.79 -2.48
C ARG A 100 1.11 6.40 -2.58
N VAL A 101 0.70 5.39 -1.81
CA VAL A 101 -0.68 4.90 -1.82
C VAL A 101 -1.64 5.98 -1.34
N LEU A 102 -1.24 6.77 -0.34
CA LEU A 102 -2.03 7.89 0.18
C LEU A 102 -2.29 8.95 -0.89
N LEU A 103 -1.24 9.35 -1.63
CA LEU A 103 -1.38 10.30 -2.75
C LEU A 103 -2.37 9.78 -3.79
N ILE A 104 -2.23 8.51 -4.20
CA ILE A 104 -3.14 7.94 -5.20
C ILE A 104 -4.56 7.81 -4.65
N ALA A 105 -4.73 7.35 -3.40
CA ALA A 105 -6.03 7.23 -2.76
C ALA A 105 -6.74 8.59 -2.61
N SER A 106 -5.99 9.68 -2.45
CA SER A 106 -6.57 11.02 -2.34
C SER A 106 -7.32 11.49 -3.60
N LYS A 107 -7.07 10.85 -4.76
CA LYS A 107 -7.82 11.13 -6.01
C LYS A 107 -9.23 10.53 -6.01
N PHE A 108 -9.49 9.60 -5.12
CA PHE A 108 -10.78 8.94 -4.99
C PHE A 108 -11.68 9.68 -3.98
N ASN A 109 -12.98 9.41 -4.04
CA ASN A 109 -13.98 10.11 -3.21
C ASN A 109 -14.02 9.63 -1.75
N PHE A 110 -12.86 9.30 -1.16
CA PHE A 110 -12.79 9.05 0.26
C PHE A 110 -13.01 10.33 1.06
N LYS A 111 -13.73 10.19 2.18
CA LYS A 111 -13.91 11.29 3.15
C LYS A 111 -12.56 11.70 3.77
N LYS A 112 -11.70 10.72 4.05
CA LYS A 112 -10.37 10.90 4.63
C LYS A 112 -9.45 9.78 4.18
N VAL A 113 -8.16 10.09 4.08
CA VAL A 113 -7.08 9.14 3.78
C VAL A 113 -6.08 9.20 4.93
N ILE A 114 -5.84 8.08 5.60
CA ILE A 114 -4.97 7.98 6.77
C ILE A 114 -3.82 7.03 6.42
N GLY A 115 -2.59 7.42 6.74
CA GLY A 115 -1.41 6.57 6.69
C GLY A 115 -0.88 6.31 8.09
N ILE A 116 -0.58 5.06 8.40
CA ILE A 116 0.08 4.68 9.65
C ILE A 116 1.48 4.18 9.27
N GLU A 117 2.51 4.78 9.85
CA GLU A 117 3.89 4.40 9.59
C GLU A 117 4.69 4.46 10.89
N PHE A 118 5.40 3.39 11.22
CA PHE A 118 6.16 3.31 12.47
C PHE A 118 7.58 3.88 12.32
N SER A 119 8.19 3.78 11.10
CA SER A 119 9.53 4.30 10.85
C SER A 119 9.54 5.84 10.80
N PRO A 120 10.31 6.50 11.68
CA PRO A 120 10.46 7.95 11.63
C PRO A 120 10.98 8.46 10.28
N GLU A 121 11.93 7.74 9.68
CA GLU A 121 12.50 8.12 8.40
C GLU A 121 11.49 8.03 7.26
N LEU A 122 10.74 6.92 7.17
CA LEU A 122 9.71 6.76 6.14
C LEU A 122 8.56 7.74 6.33
N TYR A 123 8.17 7.99 7.58
CA TYR A 123 7.19 8.99 7.95
C TYR A 123 7.58 10.39 7.46
N LEU A 124 8.83 10.82 7.71
CA LEU A 124 9.33 12.12 7.25
C LEU A 124 9.37 12.21 5.72
N ILE A 125 9.80 11.13 5.03
CA ILE A 125 9.77 11.08 3.57
C ILE A 125 8.32 11.20 3.07
N ALA A 126 7.37 10.50 3.68
CA ALA A 126 5.97 10.57 3.31
C ALA A 126 5.40 12.00 3.50
N GLN A 127 5.71 12.67 4.62
CA GLN A 127 5.32 14.05 4.84
C GLN A 127 5.88 14.99 3.77
N ASN A 128 7.16 14.85 3.44
CA ASN A 128 7.80 15.65 2.39
C ASN A 128 7.16 15.39 1.01
N ASN A 129 6.89 14.12 0.67
CA ASN A 129 6.23 13.75 -0.58
C ASN A 129 4.84 14.38 -0.70
N ILE A 130 4.06 14.36 0.38
CA ILE A 130 2.73 15.00 0.39
C ILE A 130 2.88 16.52 0.34
N GLY A 131 3.84 17.10 1.07
CA GLY A 131 4.15 18.53 1.04
C GLY A 131 4.50 19.02 -0.37
N ASN A 132 5.31 18.27 -1.11
CA ASN A 132 5.66 18.59 -2.50
C ASN A 132 4.45 18.58 -3.45
N CYS A 133 3.39 17.88 -3.07
CA CYS A 133 2.16 17.77 -3.85
C CYS A 133 1.07 18.78 -3.44
N LEU A 134 1.27 19.63 -2.42
CA LEU A 134 0.27 20.60 -1.93
C LEU A 134 -0.24 21.56 -3.01
N SER A 135 0.66 22.02 -3.88
CA SER A 135 0.31 22.93 -5.00
C SER A 135 -0.14 22.19 -6.26
N ASN A 136 -0.24 20.88 -6.20
CA ASN A 136 -0.52 20.02 -7.35
C ASN A 136 -1.99 19.63 -7.40
N ASN A 137 -2.75 20.21 -8.32
CA ASN A 137 -4.19 19.95 -8.47
C ASN A 137 -4.56 18.48 -8.84
N HIS A 138 -3.56 17.59 -8.99
CA HIS A 138 -3.82 16.18 -9.23
C HIS A 138 -4.11 15.35 -7.96
N PHE A 139 -3.83 15.91 -6.77
CA PHE A 139 -4.03 15.26 -5.49
C PHE A 139 -4.84 16.15 -4.54
N ILE A 140 -5.69 15.52 -3.75
CA ILE A 140 -6.45 16.22 -2.70
C ILE A 140 -5.74 15.96 -1.37
N THR A 141 -4.64 16.69 -1.15
CA THR A 141 -3.71 16.46 -0.03
C THR A 141 -4.31 16.81 1.33
N GLU A 142 -5.29 17.71 1.38
CA GLU A 142 -6.01 18.10 2.62
C GLU A 142 -6.77 16.93 3.27
N LYS A 143 -7.08 15.90 2.48
CA LYS A 143 -7.69 14.67 3.01
C LYS A 143 -6.69 13.75 3.68
N ILE A 144 -5.37 13.94 3.44
CA ILE A 144 -4.33 13.03 3.89
C ILE A 144 -3.89 13.39 5.30
N ASN A 145 -3.85 12.39 6.16
CA ASN A 145 -3.27 12.49 7.49
C ASN A 145 -2.30 11.32 7.69
N ILE A 146 -1.04 11.60 8.04
CA ILE A 146 -0.06 10.57 8.37
C ILE A 146 0.15 10.56 9.88
N ILE A 147 0.18 9.38 10.46
CA ILE A 147 0.38 9.15 11.87
C ILE A 147 1.63 8.28 12.05
N GLN A 148 2.64 8.85 12.73
CA GLN A 148 3.83 8.10 13.12
C GLN A 148 3.49 7.24 14.34
N LYS A 149 3.22 5.95 14.10
CA LYS A 149 2.84 5.01 15.15
C LYS A 149 3.02 3.57 14.71
N ASP A 150 3.28 2.67 15.66
CA ASP A 150 3.12 1.24 15.42
C ASP A 150 1.64 0.93 15.19
N VAL A 151 1.34 0.09 14.19
CA VAL A 151 -0.02 -0.31 13.86
C VAL A 151 -0.73 -1.02 15.03
N LEU A 152 0.03 -1.72 15.88
CA LEU A 152 -0.50 -2.40 17.05
C LEU A 152 -0.92 -1.44 18.18
N GLU A 153 -0.31 -0.27 18.22
CA GLU A 153 -0.64 0.79 19.18
C GLU A 153 -1.71 1.74 18.63
N TYR A 154 -2.00 1.65 17.33
CA TYR A 154 -3.03 2.47 16.72
C TYR A 154 -4.40 1.96 17.10
N VAL A 155 -5.22 2.84 17.70
CA VAL A 155 -6.61 2.54 18.03
C VAL A 155 -7.47 2.87 16.81
N PHE A 156 -8.00 1.84 16.14
CA PHE A 156 -8.86 2.03 14.97
C PHE A 156 -10.11 2.80 15.35
N ASN A 157 -10.34 3.89 14.58
CA ASN A 157 -11.54 4.70 14.77
C ASN A 157 -12.77 3.92 14.26
N HIS A 158 -13.90 4.08 14.97
CA HIS A 158 -15.16 3.39 14.64
C HIS A 158 -15.79 3.82 13.31
N HIS A 159 -15.19 4.77 12.59
CA HIS A 159 -15.65 5.25 11.28
C HIS A 159 -14.72 4.83 10.13
N GLU A 160 -13.60 4.21 10.42
CA GLU A 160 -12.67 3.70 9.40
C GLU A 160 -13.24 2.45 8.73
N THR A 161 -13.27 2.43 7.39
CA THR A 161 -14.03 1.44 6.63
C THR A 161 -13.22 0.69 5.60
N VAL A 162 -12.14 1.29 5.07
CA VAL A 162 -11.29 0.69 4.04
C VAL A 162 -9.86 0.59 4.55
N PHE A 163 -9.37 -0.64 4.68
CA PHE A 163 -8.01 -0.91 5.13
C PHE A 163 -7.19 -1.45 3.96
N TYR A 164 -6.05 -0.83 3.70
CA TYR A 164 -5.09 -1.26 2.70
C TYR A 164 -3.82 -1.76 3.37
N LEU A 165 -3.32 -2.89 2.89
CA LEU A 165 -2.05 -3.46 3.35
C LEU A 165 -1.29 -4.11 2.17
N TYR A 166 0.00 -3.80 2.09
CA TYR A 166 0.91 -4.38 1.12
C TYR A 166 1.90 -5.31 1.82
N ASN A 167 1.42 -6.50 2.24
CA ASN A 167 2.20 -7.56 2.89
C ASN A 167 3.23 -7.08 3.94
N PRO A 168 2.87 -6.19 4.86
CA PRO A 168 3.85 -5.58 5.76
C PRO A 168 4.05 -6.37 7.06
N PHE A 169 3.24 -7.41 7.32
CA PHE A 169 3.11 -7.98 8.66
C PHE A 169 3.33 -9.49 8.71
N SER A 170 3.83 -9.96 9.87
CA SER A 170 3.78 -11.37 10.24
C SER A 170 2.33 -11.84 10.45
N ASN A 171 2.13 -13.15 10.48
CA ASN A 171 0.82 -13.74 10.78
C ASN A 171 0.27 -13.26 12.14
N LYS A 172 1.11 -13.16 13.15
CA LYS A 172 0.75 -12.70 14.50
C LYS A 172 0.21 -11.27 14.50
N ILE A 173 0.93 -10.35 13.83
CA ILE A 173 0.50 -8.95 13.71
C ILE A 173 -0.81 -8.86 12.93
N LEU A 174 -0.95 -9.60 11.84
CA LEU A 174 -2.18 -9.59 11.03
C LEU A 174 -3.39 -10.08 11.83
N ILE A 175 -3.23 -11.11 12.67
CA ILE A 175 -4.28 -11.59 13.59
C ILE A 175 -4.72 -10.45 14.53
N MET A 176 -3.76 -9.76 15.16
CA MET A 176 -4.06 -8.66 16.10
C MET A 176 -4.77 -7.50 15.41
N ILE A 177 -4.35 -7.12 14.19
CA ILE A 177 -5.03 -6.10 13.38
C ILE A 177 -6.49 -6.51 13.10
N CYS A 178 -6.70 -7.75 12.66
CA CYS A 178 -8.06 -8.25 12.41
C CYS A 178 -8.94 -8.21 13.67
N ASP A 179 -8.36 -8.57 14.82
CA ASP A 179 -9.09 -8.54 16.10
C ASP A 179 -9.44 -7.12 16.53
N GLN A 180 -8.54 -6.16 16.34
CA GLN A 180 -8.82 -4.74 16.60
C GLN A 180 -9.92 -4.20 15.67
N ILE A 181 -9.88 -4.52 14.36
CA ILE A 181 -10.92 -4.15 13.41
C ILE A 181 -12.27 -4.75 13.85
N LYS A 182 -12.29 -6.03 14.22
CA LYS A 182 -13.52 -6.69 14.74
C LYS A 182 -14.02 -6.06 16.03
N GLY A 183 -13.12 -5.73 16.96
CA GLY A 183 -13.47 -4.99 18.18
C GLY A 183 -14.15 -3.66 17.87
N SER A 184 -13.66 -2.93 16.87
CA SER A 184 -14.29 -1.67 16.43
C SER A 184 -15.68 -1.86 15.82
N LEU A 185 -15.98 -3.04 15.26
CA LEU A 185 -17.29 -3.38 14.72
C LEU A 185 -18.34 -3.67 15.80
N ILE A 186 -17.92 -4.09 17.00
CA ILE A 186 -18.82 -4.26 18.15
C ILE A 186 -19.37 -2.91 18.59
N ILE A 187 -18.54 -1.87 18.55
CA ILE A 187 -18.91 -0.53 18.96
C ILE A 187 -19.76 0.16 17.88
N ASN A 188 -19.35 0.04 16.61
CA ASN A 188 -20.06 0.60 15.46
C ASN A 188 -20.10 -0.41 14.31
N PRO A 189 -21.19 -1.20 14.19
CA PRO A 189 -21.40 -2.11 13.07
C PRO A 189 -21.44 -1.35 11.74
N ARG A 190 -20.53 -1.69 10.83
CA ARG A 190 -20.42 -1.04 9.52
C ARG A 190 -19.82 -1.99 8.49
N ARG A 191 -19.87 -1.61 7.23
CA ARG A 191 -19.13 -2.30 6.17
C ARG A 191 -17.64 -2.06 6.35
N ILE A 192 -16.86 -3.12 6.26
CA ILE A 192 -15.39 -3.09 6.18
C ILE A 192 -14.95 -3.67 4.84
N ILE A 193 -13.99 -3.02 4.22
CA ILE A 193 -13.26 -3.51 3.05
C ILE A 193 -11.78 -3.62 3.45
N ILE A 194 -11.16 -4.76 3.17
CA ILE A 194 -9.72 -4.97 3.36
C ILE A 194 -9.10 -5.29 2.00
N ILE A 195 -8.22 -4.41 1.53
CA ILE A 195 -7.45 -4.57 0.29
C ILE A 195 -6.08 -5.11 0.68
N TYR A 196 -5.85 -6.40 0.43
CA TYR A 196 -4.61 -7.08 0.79
C TYR A 196 -3.80 -7.39 -0.46
N VAL A 197 -2.77 -6.59 -0.69
CA VAL A 197 -1.86 -6.73 -1.83
C VAL A 197 -0.70 -7.65 -1.46
N ASN A 198 -0.34 -8.55 -2.38
CA ASN A 198 0.67 -9.59 -2.21
C ASN A 198 0.45 -10.42 -0.93
N PRO A 199 -0.74 -10.99 -0.73
CA PRO A 199 -1.13 -11.60 0.53
C PRO A 199 -0.30 -12.85 0.82
N ARG A 200 0.29 -12.92 2.04
CA ARG A 200 1.01 -14.10 2.55
C ARG A 200 0.11 -15.02 3.36
N PHE A 201 -0.86 -14.46 4.06
CA PHE A 201 -1.71 -15.15 5.02
C PHE A 201 -3.19 -14.78 4.81
N PRO A 202 -3.74 -14.99 3.58
CA PRO A 202 -5.13 -14.60 3.30
C PRO A 202 -6.15 -15.42 4.10
N GLU A 203 -5.79 -16.65 4.51
CA GLU A 203 -6.59 -17.53 5.35
C GLU A 203 -6.93 -16.90 6.70
N ILE A 204 -6.06 -16.08 7.27
CA ILE A 204 -6.32 -15.39 8.54
C ILE A 204 -7.56 -14.50 8.46
N LEU A 205 -7.74 -13.78 7.33
CA LEU A 205 -8.91 -12.92 7.17
C LEU A 205 -10.19 -13.76 7.06
N ILE A 206 -10.11 -14.92 6.39
CA ILE A 206 -11.23 -15.84 6.25
C ILE A 206 -11.61 -16.41 7.64
N ASP A 207 -10.62 -16.88 8.40
CA ASP A 207 -10.82 -17.42 9.76
C ASP A 207 -11.38 -16.36 10.73
N LYS A 208 -11.05 -15.09 10.50
CA LYS A 208 -11.60 -13.96 11.24
C LYS A 208 -12.99 -13.52 10.73
N GLY A 209 -13.57 -14.23 9.76
CA GLY A 209 -14.94 -14.04 9.29
C GLY A 209 -15.10 -13.00 8.18
N PHE A 210 -14.00 -12.54 7.56
CA PHE A 210 -14.06 -11.73 6.35
C PHE A 210 -14.21 -12.64 5.12
N LYS A 211 -15.09 -12.29 4.19
CA LYS A 211 -15.28 -13.02 2.95
C LYS A 211 -14.46 -12.39 1.84
N GLN A 212 -13.75 -13.21 1.07
CA GLN A 212 -13.06 -12.74 -0.14
C GLN A 212 -14.12 -12.41 -1.20
N ILE A 213 -14.20 -11.13 -1.57
CA ILE A 213 -15.17 -10.61 -2.55
C ILE A 213 -14.54 -10.36 -3.92
N MET A 214 -13.22 -10.22 -4.01
CA MET A 214 -12.50 -10.02 -5.25
C MET A 214 -11.09 -10.60 -5.19
N LYS A 215 -10.62 -11.09 -6.34
CA LYS A 215 -9.22 -11.45 -6.58
C LYS A 215 -8.78 -10.78 -7.87
N TYR A 216 -7.63 -10.11 -7.83
CA TYR A 216 -7.02 -9.47 -8.98
C TYR A 216 -5.57 -9.91 -9.11
N ASP A 217 -5.22 -10.50 -10.27
CA ASP A 217 -3.87 -10.97 -10.54
C ASP A 217 -3.07 -9.84 -11.21
N LEU A 218 -2.09 -9.34 -10.49
CA LEU A 218 -1.04 -8.47 -10.99
C LEU A 218 0.09 -9.36 -11.54
N ILE A 219 0.83 -8.93 -12.53
CA ILE A 219 1.82 -9.74 -13.27
C ILE A 219 2.65 -10.67 -12.36
N ASN A 220 3.18 -10.15 -11.25
CA ASN A 220 4.00 -10.87 -10.29
C ASN A 220 3.43 -10.81 -8.86
N LYS A 221 2.23 -10.31 -8.69
CA LYS A 221 1.61 -10.06 -7.39
C LYS A 221 0.13 -10.33 -7.49
N LYS A 222 -0.48 -10.61 -6.37
CA LYS A 222 -1.93 -10.80 -6.25
C LYS A 222 -2.51 -9.70 -5.37
N CYS A 223 -3.75 -9.35 -5.60
CA CYS A 223 -4.53 -8.53 -4.69
C CYS A 223 -5.81 -9.26 -4.36
N PHE A 224 -6.08 -9.44 -3.08
CA PHE A 224 -7.35 -9.97 -2.60
C PHE A 224 -8.09 -8.87 -1.88
N VAL A 225 -9.38 -8.79 -2.11
CA VAL A 225 -10.26 -7.87 -1.39
C VAL A 225 -11.23 -8.68 -0.57
N PHE A 226 -11.32 -8.32 0.69
CA PHE A 226 -12.20 -8.97 1.66
C PHE A 226 -13.21 -7.97 2.20
N SER A 227 -14.37 -8.48 2.64
CA SER A 227 -15.39 -7.69 3.33
C SER A 227 -16.07 -8.53 4.42
N ASN A 228 -16.55 -7.88 5.46
CA ASN A 228 -17.43 -8.48 6.45
C ASN A 228 -18.89 -8.58 5.99
N GLN A 229 -19.23 -7.93 4.87
CA GLN A 229 -20.56 -7.96 4.25
C GLN A 229 -20.43 -8.41 2.79
N VAL A 230 -21.34 -9.26 2.34
CA VAL A 230 -21.45 -9.60 0.91
C VAL A 230 -22.17 -8.45 0.23
N GLN A 231 -21.55 -7.88 -0.80
CA GLN A 231 -22.28 -6.97 -1.70
C GLN A 231 -23.30 -7.80 -2.49
N ASN A 232 -24.56 -7.55 -2.30
CA ASN A 232 -25.63 -8.04 -3.17
C ASN A 232 -25.58 -7.32 -4.52
#